data_80786fb369a207768c1a0ebf92de18d9
#
_entry.id   80786fb369a207768c1a0ebf92de18d9
#
_cell.length_a   1.000
_cell.length_b   1.000
_cell.length_c   1.000
_cell.angle_alpha   90.00
_cell.angle_beta   90.00
_cell.angle_gamma   90.00
#
_symmetry.space_group_name_H-M   'P 1'
#
loop_
_entity.id
_entity.type
_entity.pdbx_description
1 polymer ?
#
loop_
_entity_poly.entity_id
_entity_poly.type
_entity_poly.pdbx_seq_one_letter_code
_entity_poly.pdbx_strand_id
1 'polypeptide(L)'
;NCSAYTITGSLLEDNISLSAETDSIYIGEEVTIQNSDVDDYAMLLNWEVSDPEIAEIVSSDDSSVTIKGLKRGDVAVTASVGDFKKSVTIHVLDKNYEDLKGKFQDISGHWAEETILEAVYRGLFNGVSSDLFDPDSAITRAMFVTVLYRMEGQPAVDQKAGFTDVAEGSYYAAAVDWAAKNGIVNGVSETSFDPDAAITREQMAAILYRYAAYWELDVSAEADLSAYEDASSVSAYAQA
;
A
#
# COMPACT_ATOMS: atom_id res chain seq x y z
N ASN A 1 29.21 -7.60 53.25
CA ASN A 1 29.91 -6.69 52.34
C ASN A 1 29.46 -7.00 50.91
N CYS A 2 28.47 -6.26 50.43
CA CYS A 2 28.15 -6.26 49.00
C CYS A 2 29.17 -5.39 48.30
N SER A 3 30.07 -5.98 47.55
CA SER A 3 30.90 -5.25 46.60
C SER A 3 30.08 -4.93 45.37
N ALA A 4 29.85 -3.67 45.12
CA ALA A 4 29.25 -3.22 43.87
C ALA A 4 30.28 -3.37 42.76
N TYR A 5 30.01 -4.23 41.79
CA TYR A 5 30.78 -4.30 40.55
C TYR A 5 30.23 -3.30 39.57
N THR A 6 31.06 -2.36 39.14
CA THR A 6 30.75 -1.48 38.00
C THR A 6 31.16 -2.22 36.75
N ILE A 7 30.20 -2.71 35.96
CA ILE A 7 30.44 -3.26 34.62
C ILE A 7 30.66 -2.08 33.68
N THR A 8 31.81 -1.98 33.04
CA THR A 8 32.12 -0.95 32.05
C THR A 8 31.40 -1.24 30.73
N GLY A 9 30.86 -0.23 30.07
CA GLY A 9 29.95 -0.32 28.93
C GLY A 9 30.37 -1.19 27.76
N SER A 10 31.68 -1.39 27.52
CA SER A 10 32.19 -2.25 26.42
C SER A 10 31.90 -3.74 26.59
N LEU A 11 31.68 -4.22 27.81
CA LEU A 11 31.38 -5.62 28.09
C LEU A 11 29.88 -5.98 27.85
N LEU A 12 28.99 -4.99 27.82
CA LEU A 12 27.57 -5.20 27.60
C LEU A 12 27.19 -5.21 26.12
N GLU A 13 27.89 -4.43 25.29
CA GLU A 13 27.66 -4.42 23.84
C GLU A 13 27.97 -5.76 23.16
N ASP A 14 29.00 -6.48 23.63
CA ASP A 14 29.41 -7.75 23.07
C ASP A 14 28.52 -8.92 23.53
N ASN A 15 27.64 -8.71 24.54
CA ASN A 15 26.86 -9.78 25.15
C ASN A 15 25.38 -9.79 24.67
N ILE A 16 24.99 -9.02 23.63
CA ILE A 16 23.70 -9.15 22.96
C ILE A 16 23.95 -9.60 21.54
N SER A 17 23.71 -10.88 21.26
CA SER A 17 23.82 -11.47 19.94
C SER A 17 22.48 -12.12 19.57
N LEU A 18 21.68 -11.42 18.76
CA LEU A 18 20.34 -11.86 18.39
C LEU A 18 20.40 -12.81 17.19
N SER A 19 19.68 -13.92 17.30
CA SER A 19 19.49 -14.88 16.23
C SER A 19 18.04 -15.34 16.17
N ALA A 20 17.56 -15.66 14.97
CA ALA A 20 16.26 -16.28 14.72
C ALA A 20 16.45 -17.46 13.77
N GLU A 21 15.56 -18.45 13.80
CA GLU A 21 15.59 -19.58 12.87
C GLU A 21 15.36 -19.14 11.42
N THR A 22 14.61 -18.07 11.22
CA THR A 22 14.33 -17.43 9.94
C THR A 22 14.19 -15.92 10.13
N ASP A 23 14.53 -15.17 9.09
CA ASP A 23 14.28 -13.73 9.01
C ASP A 23 12.92 -13.39 8.36
N SER A 24 12.16 -14.40 7.92
CA SER A 24 10.91 -14.21 7.21
C SER A 24 9.84 -15.17 7.71
N ILE A 25 8.64 -14.63 8.01
CA ILE A 25 7.46 -15.38 8.44
C ILE A 25 6.23 -14.91 7.66
N TYR A 26 5.24 -15.77 7.50
CA TYR A 26 3.94 -15.34 6.96
C TYR A 26 3.04 -14.76 8.03
N ILE A 27 2.05 -13.95 7.60
CA ILE A 27 0.98 -13.45 8.49
C ILE A 27 0.35 -14.63 9.22
N GLY A 28 0.27 -14.52 10.55
CA GLY A 28 -0.27 -15.54 11.45
C GLY A 28 0.78 -16.52 11.99
N GLU A 29 1.97 -16.58 11.40
CA GLU A 29 3.07 -17.40 11.89
C GLU A 29 3.85 -16.69 13.00
N GLU A 30 4.58 -17.49 13.78
CA GLU A 30 5.40 -17.04 14.89
C GLU A 30 6.87 -17.35 14.63
N VAL A 31 7.76 -16.50 15.14
CA VAL A 31 9.20 -16.74 15.18
C VAL A 31 9.74 -16.32 16.52
N THR A 32 10.69 -17.12 17.02
CA THR A 32 11.40 -16.80 18.26
C THR A 32 12.77 -16.23 17.94
N ILE A 33 13.06 -15.08 18.49
CA ILE A 33 14.37 -14.42 18.46
C ILE A 33 15.04 -14.71 19.81
N GLN A 34 16.27 -15.20 19.76
CA GLN A 34 17.04 -15.58 20.94
C GLN A 34 18.30 -14.73 21.02
N ASN A 35 18.70 -14.41 22.25
CA ASN A 35 20.06 -13.96 22.54
C ASN A 35 20.95 -15.20 22.69
N SER A 36 21.91 -15.39 21.77
CA SER A 36 22.81 -16.54 21.78
C SER A 36 24.01 -16.39 22.73
N ASP A 37 24.32 -15.17 23.17
CA ASP A 37 25.39 -14.92 24.13
C ASP A 37 24.81 -14.95 25.55
N VAL A 38 24.70 -16.16 26.09
CA VAL A 38 24.28 -16.37 27.49
C VAL A 38 25.51 -16.70 28.29
N ASP A 39 26.27 -15.67 28.66
CA ASP A 39 27.23 -15.85 29.76
C ASP A 39 26.45 -15.92 31.10
N ASP A 40 27.04 -16.50 32.14
CA ASP A 40 26.47 -16.84 33.46
C ASP A 40 25.69 -15.72 34.21
N TYR A 41 25.50 -14.58 33.60
CA TYR A 41 24.70 -13.47 34.09
C TYR A 41 23.44 -13.30 33.23
N ALA A 42 22.33 -13.84 33.70
CA ALA A 42 21.02 -13.59 33.10
C ALA A 42 20.78 -12.08 33.03
N MET A 43 20.96 -11.49 31.85
CA MET A 43 20.60 -10.11 31.61
C MET A 43 19.10 -10.05 31.38
N LEU A 44 18.41 -9.23 32.19
CA LEU A 44 17.00 -8.93 31.98
C LEU A 44 16.88 -8.09 30.71
N LEU A 45 16.61 -8.73 29.58
CA LEU A 45 16.39 -8.04 28.33
C LEU A 45 14.96 -7.50 28.26
N ASN A 46 14.84 -6.26 27.86
CA ASN A 46 13.57 -5.70 27.46
C ASN A 46 13.41 -5.82 25.94
N TRP A 47 12.26 -6.32 25.52
CA TRP A 47 11.97 -6.56 24.12
C TRP A 47 10.93 -5.58 23.60
N GLU A 48 11.16 -5.09 22.38
CA GLU A 48 10.30 -4.13 21.71
C GLU A 48 10.22 -4.45 20.21
N VAL A 49 9.06 -4.22 19.60
CA VAL A 49 8.87 -4.24 18.15
C VAL A 49 8.69 -2.81 17.64
N SER A 50 9.29 -2.50 16.49
CA SER A 50 9.24 -1.14 15.92
C SER A 50 7.86 -0.74 15.44
N ASP A 51 7.01 -1.70 15.04
CA ASP A 51 5.65 -1.48 14.57
C ASP A 51 4.71 -2.60 15.05
N PRO A 52 3.87 -2.33 16.07
CA PRO A 52 2.93 -3.31 16.60
C PRO A 52 1.76 -3.62 15.66
N GLU A 53 1.55 -2.88 14.55
CA GLU A 53 0.59 -3.24 13.52
C GLU A 53 1.14 -4.33 12.58
N ILE A 54 2.47 -4.42 12.41
CA ILE A 54 3.13 -5.41 11.57
C ILE A 54 3.33 -6.73 12.33
N ALA A 55 3.78 -6.67 13.60
CA ALA A 55 3.94 -7.84 14.43
C ALA A 55 3.71 -7.52 15.91
N GLU A 56 3.18 -8.49 16.64
CA GLU A 56 2.98 -8.41 18.09
C GLU A 56 3.92 -9.36 18.85
N ILE A 57 4.26 -8.97 20.08
CA ILE A 57 4.98 -9.86 21.00
C ILE A 57 3.95 -10.80 21.64
N VAL A 58 4.11 -12.10 21.38
CA VAL A 58 3.27 -13.17 21.94
C VAL A 58 3.76 -13.56 23.33
N SER A 59 5.09 -13.69 23.48
CA SER A 59 5.73 -14.01 24.75
C SER A 59 7.17 -13.52 24.75
N SER A 60 7.71 -13.26 25.92
CA SER A 60 9.13 -12.94 26.11
C SER A 60 9.62 -13.42 27.46
N ASP A 61 10.89 -13.70 27.53
CA ASP A 61 11.63 -13.95 28.76
C ASP A 61 12.97 -13.16 28.75
N ASP A 62 13.84 -13.46 29.70
CA ASP A 62 15.12 -12.76 29.88
C ASP A 62 16.10 -12.94 28.72
N SER A 63 15.89 -13.93 27.86
CA SER A 63 16.82 -14.34 26.80
C SER A 63 16.17 -14.46 25.42
N SER A 64 14.84 -14.43 25.34
CA SER A 64 14.13 -14.65 24.09
C SER A 64 12.82 -13.87 24.00
N VAL A 65 12.37 -13.67 22.76
CA VAL A 65 11.04 -13.12 22.45
C VAL A 65 10.43 -13.89 21.29
N THR A 66 9.17 -14.23 21.41
CA THR A 66 8.36 -14.77 20.31
C THR A 66 7.43 -13.69 19.79
N ILE A 67 7.51 -13.43 18.50
CA ILE A 67 6.61 -12.50 17.82
C ILE A 67 5.74 -13.24 16.83
N LYS A 68 4.56 -12.66 16.52
CA LYS A 68 3.63 -13.13 15.52
C LYS A 68 3.40 -12.07 14.46
N GLY A 69 3.48 -12.44 13.19
CA GLY A 69 3.19 -11.57 12.07
C GLY A 69 1.70 -11.25 11.96
N LEU A 70 1.34 -9.98 11.85
CA LEU A 70 -0.03 -9.48 11.73
C LEU A 70 -0.33 -8.89 10.35
N LYS A 71 0.63 -8.21 9.75
CA LYS A 71 0.51 -7.48 8.50
C LYS A 71 1.82 -7.53 7.74
N ARG A 72 1.76 -7.57 6.41
CA ARG A 72 2.95 -7.54 5.55
C ARG A 72 3.78 -6.28 5.78
N GLY A 73 5.07 -6.47 5.97
CA GLY A 73 6.03 -5.39 6.18
C GLY A 73 7.27 -5.86 6.92
N ASP A 74 8.20 -4.95 7.14
CA ASP A 74 9.42 -5.19 7.88
C ASP A 74 9.26 -4.66 9.30
N VAL A 75 9.66 -5.47 10.29
CA VAL A 75 9.62 -5.09 11.69
C VAL A 75 10.98 -5.34 12.33
N ALA A 76 11.53 -4.33 13.00
CA ALA A 76 12.71 -4.49 13.83
C ALA A 76 12.28 -4.98 15.22
N VAL A 77 12.86 -6.10 15.64
CA VAL A 77 12.74 -6.64 17.01
C VAL A 77 13.98 -6.24 17.76
N THR A 78 13.83 -5.49 18.82
CA THR A 78 14.91 -4.88 19.58
C THR A 78 14.99 -5.49 20.97
N ALA A 79 16.16 -5.99 21.35
CA ALA A 79 16.52 -6.30 22.73
C ALA A 79 17.30 -5.14 23.33
N SER A 80 17.01 -4.78 24.57
CA SER A 80 17.69 -3.71 25.26
C SER A 80 17.96 -4.05 26.73
N VAL A 81 19.10 -3.54 27.23
CA VAL A 81 19.47 -3.55 28.64
C VAL A 81 20.21 -2.25 28.97
N GLY A 82 19.67 -1.44 29.90
CA GLY A 82 20.17 -0.08 30.13
C GLY A 82 20.14 0.74 28.84
N ASP A 83 21.28 1.31 28.45
CA ASP A 83 21.43 2.13 27.26
C ASP A 83 21.80 1.31 25.99
N PHE A 84 22.04 0.01 26.13
CA PHE A 84 22.46 -0.87 25.03
C PHE A 84 21.26 -1.47 24.33
N LYS A 85 21.31 -1.48 22.98
CA LYS A 85 20.26 -2.02 22.12
C LYS A 85 20.86 -2.78 20.96
N LYS A 86 20.24 -3.90 20.64
CA LYS A 86 20.47 -4.66 19.39
C LYS A 86 19.15 -4.98 18.74
N SER A 87 19.12 -4.99 17.42
CA SER A 87 17.90 -5.27 16.68
C SER A 87 18.17 -6.28 15.57
N VAL A 88 17.15 -7.08 15.28
CA VAL A 88 17.06 -7.93 14.10
C VAL A 88 15.79 -7.57 13.34
N THR A 89 15.88 -7.55 12.01
CA THR A 89 14.71 -7.32 11.17
C THR A 89 14.05 -8.64 10.83
N ILE A 90 12.75 -8.72 11.00
CA ILE A 90 11.91 -9.83 10.54
C ILE A 90 10.99 -9.32 9.45
N HIS A 91 10.94 -10.05 8.33
CA HIS A 91 10.07 -9.77 7.18
C HIS A 91 8.76 -10.55 7.34
N VAL A 92 7.66 -9.84 7.54
CA VAL A 92 6.32 -10.45 7.57
C VAL A 92 5.76 -10.45 6.15
N LEU A 93 5.54 -11.64 5.60
CA LEU A 93 5.07 -11.88 4.23
C LEU A 93 3.57 -12.14 4.21
N ASP A 94 2.89 -11.68 3.15
CA ASP A 94 1.52 -12.10 2.85
C ASP A 94 1.52 -13.08 1.68
N LYS A 95 0.97 -14.26 1.90
CA LYS A 95 0.91 -15.32 0.88
C LYS A 95 0.19 -14.85 -0.38
N ASN A 96 -0.89 -14.08 -0.25
CA ASN A 96 -1.63 -13.57 -1.40
C ASN A 96 -0.80 -12.60 -2.25
N TYR A 97 0.05 -11.78 -1.60
CA TYR A 97 0.98 -10.91 -2.32
C TYR A 97 2.09 -11.71 -2.99
N GLU A 98 2.66 -12.70 -2.28
CA GLU A 98 3.70 -13.56 -2.85
C GLU A 98 3.20 -14.37 -4.06
N ASP A 99 1.94 -14.86 -4.00
CA ASP A 99 1.30 -15.58 -5.12
C ASP A 99 1.06 -14.68 -6.36
N LEU A 100 1.11 -13.34 -6.22
CA LEU A 100 1.04 -12.40 -7.34
C LEU A 100 2.38 -12.22 -8.07
N LYS A 101 3.50 -12.47 -7.39
CA LYS A 101 4.82 -12.40 -8.01
C LYS A 101 4.92 -13.44 -9.13
N GLY A 102 5.23 -12.95 -10.33
CA GLY A 102 5.26 -13.79 -11.52
C GLY A 102 3.91 -14.11 -12.18
N LYS A 103 2.79 -13.57 -11.66
CA LYS A 103 1.47 -13.72 -12.28
C LYS A 103 1.40 -13.07 -13.66
N PHE A 104 1.93 -11.86 -13.79
CA PHE A 104 1.94 -11.12 -15.04
C PHE A 104 3.31 -11.20 -15.70
N GLN A 105 3.34 -11.72 -16.94
CA GLN A 105 4.59 -11.99 -17.66
C GLN A 105 5.24 -10.71 -18.20
N ASP A 106 4.45 -9.67 -18.40
CA ASP A 106 4.82 -8.41 -19.05
C ASP A 106 5.30 -7.32 -18.10
N ILE A 107 5.30 -7.58 -16.78
CA ILE A 107 5.78 -6.60 -15.79
C ILE A 107 7.14 -6.97 -15.19
N SER A 108 7.67 -8.15 -15.47
CA SER A 108 8.96 -8.61 -14.91
C SER A 108 10.10 -7.70 -15.33
N GLY A 109 10.76 -7.07 -14.35
CA GLY A 109 11.80 -6.08 -14.58
C GLY A 109 11.30 -4.71 -15.06
N HIS A 110 10.00 -4.50 -15.15
CA HIS A 110 9.42 -3.19 -15.43
C HIS A 110 9.61 -2.25 -14.23
N TRP A 111 9.91 -0.97 -14.47
CA TRP A 111 10.16 0.01 -13.41
C TRP A 111 9.02 0.17 -12.39
N ALA A 112 7.78 -0.15 -12.78
CA ALA A 112 6.59 -0.08 -11.95
C ALA A 112 6.15 -1.45 -11.39
N GLU A 113 6.93 -2.51 -11.53
CA GLU A 113 6.54 -3.88 -11.16
C GLU A 113 5.96 -3.96 -9.74
N GLU A 114 6.68 -3.47 -8.74
CA GLU A 114 6.23 -3.50 -7.34
C GLU A 114 4.96 -2.68 -7.12
N THR A 115 4.86 -1.50 -7.75
CA THR A 115 3.67 -0.64 -7.65
C THR A 115 2.45 -1.30 -8.28
N ILE A 116 2.64 -1.99 -9.40
CA ILE A 116 1.59 -2.76 -10.08
C ILE A 116 1.11 -3.91 -9.19
N LEU A 117 2.05 -4.70 -8.65
CA LEU A 117 1.72 -5.80 -7.73
C LEU A 117 0.94 -5.30 -6.51
N GLU A 118 1.36 -4.18 -5.93
CA GLU A 118 0.65 -3.55 -4.81
C GLU A 118 -0.76 -3.10 -5.20
N ALA A 119 -0.93 -2.47 -6.37
CA ALA A 119 -2.24 -2.03 -6.87
C ALA A 119 -3.18 -3.21 -7.15
N VAL A 120 -2.63 -4.33 -7.66
CA VAL A 120 -3.40 -5.57 -7.87
C VAL A 120 -3.72 -6.25 -6.54
N TYR A 121 -2.78 -6.32 -5.62
CA TYR A 121 -2.99 -6.87 -4.28
C TYR A 121 -4.11 -6.13 -3.53
N ARG A 122 -4.17 -4.81 -3.65
CA ARG A 122 -5.26 -3.98 -3.11
C ARG A 122 -6.57 -4.08 -3.88
N GLY A 123 -6.62 -4.86 -4.96
CA GLY A 123 -7.82 -5.03 -5.78
C GLY A 123 -8.19 -3.82 -6.63
N LEU A 124 -7.28 -2.84 -6.81
CA LEU A 124 -7.51 -1.65 -7.62
C LEU A 124 -7.45 -1.97 -9.12
N PHE A 125 -6.52 -2.83 -9.52
CA PHE A 125 -6.34 -3.32 -10.89
C PHE A 125 -6.41 -4.84 -10.95
N ASN A 126 -6.77 -5.38 -12.12
CA ASN A 126 -6.86 -6.83 -12.34
C ASN A 126 -5.96 -7.34 -13.47
N GLY A 127 -5.33 -6.46 -14.25
CA GLY A 127 -4.71 -6.80 -15.52
C GLY A 127 -5.73 -6.87 -16.66
N VAL A 128 -5.23 -7.00 -17.88
CA VAL A 128 -6.03 -7.10 -19.12
C VAL A 128 -6.39 -8.54 -19.46
N SER A 129 -5.62 -9.51 -18.91
CA SER A 129 -5.89 -10.96 -18.98
C SER A 129 -5.47 -11.64 -17.68
N SER A 130 -5.51 -12.97 -17.64
CA SER A 130 -5.06 -13.76 -16.47
C SER A 130 -3.57 -13.60 -16.18
N ASP A 131 -2.76 -13.30 -17.19
CA ASP A 131 -1.29 -13.32 -17.17
C ASP A 131 -0.61 -12.09 -17.80
N LEU A 132 -1.41 -11.07 -18.21
CA LEU A 132 -0.92 -9.81 -18.75
C LEU A 132 -1.55 -8.63 -18.02
N PHE A 133 -0.72 -7.65 -17.68
CA PHE A 133 -1.14 -6.38 -17.07
C PHE A 133 -1.29 -5.25 -18.08
N ASP A 134 -0.42 -5.24 -19.12
CA ASP A 134 -0.30 -4.24 -20.18
C ASP A 134 0.08 -2.84 -19.64
N PRO A 135 1.28 -2.73 -19.00
CA PRO A 135 1.66 -1.54 -18.23
C PRO A 135 1.87 -0.28 -19.07
N ASP A 136 2.22 -0.43 -20.35
CA ASP A 136 2.57 0.69 -21.24
C ASP A 136 1.39 1.19 -22.08
N SER A 137 0.24 0.52 -22.03
CA SER A 137 -0.94 0.93 -22.78
C SER A 137 -1.66 2.10 -22.12
N ALA A 138 -2.35 2.88 -22.94
CA ALA A 138 -3.16 3.98 -22.45
C ALA A 138 -4.36 3.45 -21.64
N ILE A 139 -4.59 4.03 -20.46
CA ILE A 139 -5.78 3.74 -19.66
C ILE A 139 -7.02 4.37 -20.29
N THR A 140 -8.14 3.64 -20.32
CA THR A 140 -9.40 4.18 -20.81
C THR A 140 -10.14 4.98 -19.72
N ARG A 141 -11.12 5.78 -20.14
CA ARG A 141 -11.99 6.53 -19.21
C ARG A 141 -12.72 5.60 -18.25
N ALA A 142 -13.24 4.46 -18.75
CA ALA A 142 -13.91 3.46 -17.94
C ALA A 142 -12.96 2.80 -16.93
N MET A 143 -11.74 2.46 -17.34
CA MET A 143 -10.73 1.90 -16.44
C MET A 143 -10.40 2.85 -15.30
N PHE A 144 -10.16 4.14 -15.61
CA PHE A 144 -9.82 5.14 -14.59
C PHE A 144 -10.92 5.30 -13.54
N VAL A 145 -12.17 5.44 -13.98
CA VAL A 145 -13.32 5.55 -13.07
C VAL A 145 -13.54 4.28 -12.26
N THR A 146 -13.28 3.11 -12.86
CA THR A 146 -13.37 1.83 -12.14
C THR A 146 -12.35 1.74 -11.00
N VAL A 147 -11.15 2.29 -11.17
CA VAL A 147 -10.15 2.35 -10.09
C VAL A 147 -10.66 3.20 -8.93
N LEU A 148 -11.21 4.38 -9.19
CA LEU A 148 -11.78 5.24 -8.14
C LEU A 148 -12.94 4.54 -7.40
N TYR A 149 -13.81 3.86 -8.14
CA TYR A 149 -14.93 3.10 -7.55
C TYR A 149 -14.44 1.96 -6.65
N ARG A 150 -13.38 1.27 -7.04
CA ARG A 150 -12.75 0.22 -6.22
C ARG A 150 -12.06 0.79 -4.97
N MET A 151 -11.45 1.97 -5.07
CA MET A 151 -10.88 2.67 -3.91
C MET A 151 -11.95 2.96 -2.84
N GLU A 152 -13.19 3.21 -3.27
CA GLU A 152 -14.34 3.41 -2.37
C GLU A 152 -14.99 2.10 -1.86
N GLY A 153 -14.37 0.96 -2.13
CA GLY A 153 -14.92 -0.34 -1.72
C GLY A 153 -16.15 -0.77 -2.51
N GLN A 154 -16.35 -0.22 -3.70
CA GLN A 154 -17.43 -0.58 -4.63
C GLN A 154 -18.84 -0.41 -4.01
N PRO A 155 -19.21 0.80 -3.59
CA PRO A 155 -20.50 1.05 -2.95
C PRO A 155 -21.68 0.66 -3.85
N ALA A 156 -22.78 0.23 -3.25
CA ALA A 156 -23.98 -0.14 -3.99
C ALA A 156 -24.54 1.05 -4.78
N VAL A 157 -24.94 0.79 -6.03
CA VAL A 157 -25.49 1.79 -6.94
C VAL A 157 -26.94 1.45 -7.25
N ASP A 158 -27.83 2.39 -6.96
CA ASP A 158 -29.29 2.26 -7.11
C ASP A 158 -29.85 3.06 -8.31
N GLN A 159 -29.02 3.85 -8.96
CA GLN A 159 -29.44 4.75 -10.04
C GLN A 159 -28.48 4.66 -11.22
N LYS A 160 -29.02 4.54 -12.43
CA LYS A 160 -28.26 4.57 -13.69
C LYS A 160 -28.00 6.01 -14.13
N ALA A 161 -26.81 6.26 -14.65
CA ALA A 161 -26.40 7.57 -15.18
C ALA A 161 -27.11 7.96 -16.48
N GLY A 162 -27.64 6.96 -17.21
CA GLY A 162 -28.39 7.20 -18.45
C GLY A 162 -27.52 7.33 -19.71
N PHE A 163 -26.23 7.00 -19.63
CA PHE A 163 -25.36 6.97 -20.80
C PHE A 163 -25.69 5.76 -21.68
N THR A 164 -25.93 6.00 -22.97
CA THR A 164 -26.39 4.98 -23.94
C THR A 164 -25.25 4.06 -24.40
N ASP A 165 -24.00 4.48 -24.24
CA ASP A 165 -22.77 3.77 -24.57
C ASP A 165 -22.16 3.02 -23.39
N VAL A 166 -22.80 3.03 -22.22
CA VAL A 166 -22.45 2.22 -21.05
C VAL A 166 -23.31 0.97 -21.04
N ALA A 167 -22.75 -0.14 -21.55
CA ALA A 167 -23.46 -1.39 -21.64
C ALA A 167 -23.80 -1.96 -20.26
N GLU A 168 -25.06 -2.36 -20.07
CA GLU A 168 -25.49 -3.03 -18.85
C GLU A 168 -24.70 -4.33 -18.65
N GLY A 169 -24.20 -4.56 -17.44
CA GLY A 169 -23.38 -5.72 -17.09
C GLY A 169 -21.90 -5.63 -17.53
N SER A 170 -21.46 -4.52 -18.14
CA SER A 170 -20.04 -4.27 -18.31
C SER A 170 -19.34 -4.10 -16.96
N TYR A 171 -18.05 -4.41 -16.88
CA TYR A 171 -17.26 -4.33 -15.64
C TYR A 171 -17.21 -2.93 -15.03
N TYR A 172 -17.46 -1.91 -15.85
CA TYR A 172 -17.41 -0.49 -15.48
C TYR A 172 -18.78 0.15 -15.26
N ALA A 173 -19.89 -0.54 -15.57
CA ALA A 173 -21.21 0.07 -15.53
C ALA A 173 -21.53 0.66 -14.14
N ALA A 174 -21.34 -0.12 -13.08
CA ALA A 174 -21.58 0.35 -11.71
C ALA A 174 -20.64 1.50 -11.31
N ALA A 175 -19.39 1.46 -11.77
CA ALA A 175 -18.42 2.52 -11.50
C ALA A 175 -18.81 3.84 -12.16
N VAL A 176 -19.26 3.81 -13.41
CA VAL A 176 -19.72 4.99 -14.14
C VAL A 176 -20.99 5.55 -13.53
N ASP A 177 -21.96 4.69 -13.19
CA ASP A 177 -23.21 5.10 -12.54
C ASP A 177 -22.93 5.76 -11.17
N TRP A 178 -22.07 5.16 -10.35
CA TRP A 178 -21.64 5.74 -9.07
C TRP A 178 -20.96 7.10 -9.24
N ALA A 179 -19.99 7.18 -10.14
CA ALA A 179 -19.22 8.40 -10.33
C ALA A 179 -20.06 9.56 -10.89
N ALA A 180 -21.00 9.26 -11.80
CA ALA A 180 -21.92 10.23 -12.33
C ALA A 180 -22.93 10.73 -11.27
N LYS A 181 -23.50 9.80 -10.48
CA LYS A 181 -24.42 10.14 -9.38
C LYS A 181 -23.78 11.08 -8.36
N ASN A 182 -22.49 10.89 -8.06
CA ASN A 182 -21.76 11.71 -7.10
C ASN A 182 -21.07 12.93 -7.73
N GLY A 183 -21.33 13.23 -9.00
CA GLY A 183 -20.77 14.40 -9.68
C GLY A 183 -19.26 14.32 -9.95
N ILE A 184 -18.66 13.13 -9.81
CA ILE A 184 -17.22 12.90 -10.03
C ILE A 184 -16.93 12.91 -11.53
N VAL A 185 -17.82 12.33 -12.34
CA VAL A 185 -17.69 12.34 -13.80
C VAL A 185 -18.91 12.98 -14.47
N ASN A 186 -18.62 13.58 -15.61
CA ASN A 186 -19.63 13.97 -16.60
C ASN A 186 -19.40 13.14 -17.86
N GLY A 187 -20.45 12.97 -18.68
CA GLY A 187 -20.30 12.42 -20.02
C GLY A 187 -19.47 13.35 -20.94
N VAL A 188 -19.10 12.85 -22.08
CA VAL A 188 -18.58 13.67 -23.18
C VAL A 188 -19.73 14.39 -23.90
N SER A 189 -20.97 13.92 -23.67
CA SER A 189 -22.24 14.57 -23.99
C SER A 189 -23.30 14.20 -22.93
N GLU A 190 -24.52 14.70 -23.07
CA GLU A 190 -25.65 14.37 -22.16
C GLU A 190 -25.96 12.86 -22.13
N THR A 191 -25.68 12.13 -23.20
CA THR A 191 -26.05 10.72 -23.34
C THR A 191 -24.86 9.77 -23.61
N SER A 192 -23.62 10.29 -23.66
CA SER A 192 -22.43 9.48 -23.98
C SER A 192 -21.34 9.73 -22.93
N PHE A 193 -20.79 8.64 -22.42
CA PHE A 193 -19.64 8.61 -21.50
C PHE A 193 -18.30 8.42 -22.20
N ASP A 194 -18.28 7.72 -23.35
CA ASP A 194 -17.13 7.31 -24.13
C ASP A 194 -16.16 6.41 -23.31
N PRO A 195 -16.63 5.21 -22.89
CA PRO A 195 -15.91 4.36 -21.93
C PRO A 195 -14.55 3.86 -22.42
N ASP A 196 -14.45 3.59 -23.72
CA ASP A 196 -13.28 2.95 -24.34
C ASP A 196 -12.25 3.96 -24.85
N ALA A 197 -12.56 5.25 -24.85
CA ALA A 197 -11.59 6.29 -25.21
C ALA A 197 -10.45 6.37 -24.21
N ALA A 198 -9.23 6.53 -24.71
CA ALA A 198 -8.07 6.84 -23.85
C ALA A 198 -8.34 8.16 -23.10
N ILE A 199 -8.16 8.14 -21.79
CA ILE A 199 -8.36 9.34 -20.97
C ILE A 199 -7.20 10.32 -21.17
N THR A 200 -7.51 11.61 -21.39
CA THR A 200 -6.48 12.65 -21.46
C THR A 200 -6.06 13.09 -20.05
N ARG A 201 -4.87 13.72 -19.96
CA ARG A 201 -4.38 14.26 -18.67
C ARG A 201 -5.31 15.31 -18.08
N GLU A 202 -5.88 16.20 -18.92
CA GLU A 202 -6.85 17.22 -18.47
C GLU A 202 -8.15 16.59 -17.97
N GLN A 203 -8.66 15.56 -18.65
CA GLN A 203 -9.84 14.80 -18.19
C GLN A 203 -9.58 14.12 -16.86
N MET A 204 -8.41 13.50 -16.70
CA MET A 204 -7.99 12.87 -15.45
C MET A 204 -7.91 13.90 -14.31
N ALA A 205 -7.29 15.05 -14.57
CA ALA A 205 -7.20 16.14 -13.58
C ALA A 205 -8.57 16.64 -13.15
N ALA A 206 -9.49 16.86 -14.10
CA ALA A 206 -10.85 17.31 -13.80
C ALA A 206 -11.66 16.27 -12.99
N ILE A 207 -11.47 14.97 -13.26
CA ILE A 207 -12.11 13.91 -12.49
C ILE A 207 -11.52 13.85 -11.06
N LEU A 208 -10.18 13.92 -10.92
CA LEU A 208 -9.53 13.91 -9.61
C LEU A 208 -9.91 15.13 -8.75
N TYR A 209 -10.04 16.31 -9.36
CA TYR A 209 -10.53 17.51 -8.68
C TYR A 209 -11.93 17.30 -8.09
N ARG A 210 -12.87 16.76 -8.89
CA ARG A 210 -14.23 16.46 -8.43
C ARG A 210 -14.25 15.33 -7.41
N TYR A 211 -13.37 14.35 -7.54
CA TYR A 211 -13.22 13.28 -6.57
C TYR A 211 -12.67 13.80 -5.23
N ALA A 212 -11.71 14.74 -5.24
CA ALA A 212 -11.26 15.42 -4.03
C ALA A 212 -12.37 16.23 -3.37
N ALA A 213 -13.20 16.94 -4.18
CA ALA A 213 -14.38 17.65 -3.68
C ALA A 213 -15.45 16.70 -3.10
N TYR A 214 -15.64 15.52 -3.67
CA TYR A 214 -16.51 14.47 -3.12
C TYR A 214 -16.08 14.06 -1.69
N TRP A 215 -14.78 14.07 -1.41
CA TRP A 215 -14.21 13.84 -0.08
C TRP A 215 -14.17 15.09 0.81
N GLU A 216 -14.84 16.19 0.40
CA GLU A 216 -14.82 17.47 1.13
C GLU A 216 -13.41 18.02 1.40
N LEU A 217 -12.43 17.64 0.57
CA LEU A 217 -11.08 18.19 0.66
C LEU A 217 -11.09 19.65 0.19
N ASP A 218 -10.19 20.45 0.74
CA ASP A 218 -10.01 21.83 0.28
C ASP A 218 -9.36 21.83 -1.12
N VAL A 219 -10.16 22.19 -2.11
CA VAL A 219 -9.77 22.30 -3.52
C VAL A 219 -9.71 23.77 -3.99
N SER A 220 -9.63 24.72 -3.06
CA SER A 220 -9.61 26.16 -3.37
C SER A 220 -8.27 26.68 -3.89
N ALA A 221 -7.21 25.90 -3.77
CA ALA A 221 -5.89 26.29 -4.24
C ALA A 221 -5.82 26.26 -5.77
N GLU A 222 -5.46 27.37 -6.38
CA GLU A 222 -5.27 27.53 -7.82
C GLU A 222 -3.77 27.50 -8.16
N ALA A 223 -3.41 26.85 -9.27
CA ALA A 223 -2.05 26.87 -9.80
C ALA A 223 -1.97 27.79 -11.02
N ASP A 224 -0.89 28.56 -11.14
CA ASP A 224 -0.61 29.34 -12.33
C ASP A 224 -0.11 28.41 -13.46
N LEU A 225 -0.96 28.23 -14.47
CA LEU A 225 -0.63 27.41 -15.63
C LEU A 225 0.21 28.18 -16.68
N SER A 226 0.45 29.46 -16.53
CA SER A 226 1.17 30.30 -17.52
C SER A 226 2.62 29.85 -17.76
N ALA A 227 3.20 29.06 -16.83
CA ALA A 227 4.51 28.46 -16.98
C ALA A 227 4.60 27.32 -18.02
N TYR A 228 3.46 26.80 -18.47
CA TYR A 228 3.38 25.70 -19.43
C TYR A 228 3.11 26.24 -20.83
N GLU A 229 3.87 25.80 -21.83
CA GLU A 229 3.76 26.24 -23.22
C GLU A 229 2.38 25.93 -23.84
N ASP A 230 1.72 24.88 -23.38
CA ASP A 230 0.41 24.40 -23.85
C ASP A 230 -0.77 24.85 -22.98
N ALA A 231 -0.56 25.76 -22.02
CA ALA A 231 -1.62 26.27 -21.13
C ALA A 231 -2.87 26.75 -21.88
N SER A 232 -2.70 27.36 -23.04
CA SER A 232 -3.82 27.83 -23.87
C SER A 232 -4.61 26.69 -24.53
N SER A 233 -4.08 25.47 -24.55
CA SER A 233 -4.74 24.28 -25.10
C SER A 233 -5.59 23.53 -24.06
N VAL A 234 -5.47 23.88 -22.77
CA VAL A 234 -6.28 23.29 -21.68
C VAL A 234 -7.74 23.72 -21.84
N SER A 235 -8.62 22.74 -21.89
CA SER A 235 -10.06 22.96 -22.06
C SER A 235 -10.68 23.72 -20.88
N ALA A 236 -11.67 24.55 -21.12
CA ALA A 236 -12.31 25.37 -20.09
C ALA A 236 -12.83 24.56 -18.87
N TYR A 237 -13.27 23.31 -19.09
CA TYR A 237 -13.75 22.44 -18.00
C TYR A 237 -12.63 21.92 -17.08
N ALA A 238 -11.39 22.07 -17.47
CA ALA A 238 -10.20 21.61 -16.74
C ALA A 238 -9.32 22.77 -16.23
N GLN A 239 -9.77 24.02 -16.40
CA GLN A 239 -9.07 25.23 -15.92
C GLN A 239 -9.56 25.70 -14.53
N ALA A 240 -10.58 25.05 -13.97
CA ALA A 240 -11.17 25.38 -12.68
C ALA A 240 -10.46 24.70 -11.52
#